data_05d119d229719d8390dcb92a1d9cafa5
#
_entry.id   05d119d229719d8390dcb92a1d9cafa5
#
_cell.length_a   1.000
_cell.length_b   1.000
_cell.length_c   1.000
_cell.angle_alpha   90.00
_cell.angle_beta   90.00
_cell.angle_gamma   90.00
#
_symmetry.space_group_name_H-M   'P 1'
#
loop_
_entity.id
_entity.type
_entity.pdbx_description
1 polymer ?
#
loop_
_entity_poly.entity_id
_entity_poly.type
_entity_poly.pdbx_seq_one_letter_code
_entity_poly.pdbx_strand_id
1 'polypeptide(L)'
;MNVHQPAGPTVAQTYMSALKSCGIRHVFANGGTDFAPIIEGILMNWKAGGDMPEFVTVPHENVALAMAQGYYKASGQMAGVMVHVNVGTANTICALMNAARDNVPVLLAAGRTPLTETGHAGSRDVPIHWAQENFDQAAIVREHVKWDYELRSGQPINTLVARAVDIAMSEPKGPVYMTLPREVLGDIDVNPGPAPRARAFGAVPAAPAVEAIERAADMIAAAQNPIILTTSPGTPASFVALGALAQAYAIGVHTGMHAALASSNPMNLGLATAAALKAADLILVLNSPVPWVPHNVQPNPDAKLIHIATDPMFTTFPFRGFEMDLAIAGDPAAALTMLNDMLKVKLKGKETVVDRRRAANAEKRAALLAQRKAAVEAAASQSPISYAWVAHCINMVKSSNSTVVEELGAPFPFLDVEDARGFMATTSGALGMGLGMALGAKCADPDRQVITTVGDGSYMFGCPTAAHFTAQAEKLPTLTMVMNNSQWFAVRRATVSMYPDGLASKANSLPIVDLSPSPDYHKITEAFGGYGERVEDPAKLIPAMERALDKVAQGQQATLNVVVRTRAG
;
A
#
# COMPACT_ATOMS: atom_id res chain seq x y z
N MET A 1 -14.20 -47.27 -4.41
CA MET A 1 -13.44 -46.79 -5.58
C MET A 1 -11.99 -46.66 -5.16
N ASN A 2 -11.11 -47.48 -5.73
CA ASN A 2 -9.66 -47.30 -5.49
C ASN A 2 -9.26 -45.98 -6.15
N VAL A 3 -8.97 -44.97 -5.34
CA VAL A 3 -8.36 -43.72 -5.81
C VAL A 3 -6.93 -44.12 -6.24
N HIS A 4 -6.71 -44.30 -7.54
CA HIS A 4 -5.38 -44.42 -8.10
C HIS A 4 -4.63 -43.11 -7.72
N GLN A 5 -3.64 -43.20 -6.84
CA GLN A 5 -2.67 -42.13 -6.72
C GLN A 5 -1.97 -41.96 -8.06
N PRO A 6 -1.96 -40.77 -8.64
CA PRO A 6 -1.29 -40.51 -9.91
C PRO A 6 0.19 -40.91 -9.82
N ALA A 7 0.73 -41.47 -10.90
CA ALA A 7 2.13 -41.94 -10.94
C ALA A 7 3.18 -40.78 -11.02
N GLY A 8 2.81 -39.56 -10.73
CA GLY A 8 3.68 -38.37 -10.73
C GLY A 8 2.99 -37.18 -10.01
N PRO A 9 3.71 -36.06 -9.85
CA PRO A 9 3.11 -34.85 -9.28
C PRO A 9 2.02 -34.31 -10.19
N THR A 10 0.99 -33.73 -9.61
CA THR A 10 -0.02 -32.98 -10.37
C THR A 10 0.50 -31.58 -10.71
N VAL A 11 -0.13 -30.94 -11.72
CA VAL A 11 0.19 -29.53 -12.08
C VAL A 11 -0.01 -28.61 -10.86
N ALA A 12 -1.01 -28.87 -10.00
CA ALA A 12 -1.20 -28.12 -8.76
C ALA A 12 -0.02 -28.23 -7.80
N GLN A 13 0.56 -29.44 -7.62
CA GLN A 13 1.75 -29.63 -6.79
C GLN A 13 2.96 -28.90 -7.37
N THR A 14 3.18 -28.99 -8.67
CA THR A 14 4.26 -28.27 -9.36
C THR A 14 4.07 -26.77 -9.27
N TYR A 15 2.84 -26.27 -9.42
CA TYR A 15 2.49 -24.85 -9.26
C TYR A 15 2.91 -24.32 -7.89
N MET A 16 2.55 -25.02 -6.81
CA MET A 16 2.90 -24.61 -5.44
C MET A 16 4.42 -24.62 -5.21
N SER A 17 5.11 -25.66 -5.72
CA SER A 17 6.58 -25.72 -5.63
C SER A 17 7.25 -24.61 -6.43
N ALA A 18 6.69 -24.25 -7.60
CA ALA A 18 7.17 -23.13 -8.42
C ALA A 18 7.00 -21.78 -7.70
N LEU A 19 5.86 -21.54 -7.06
CA LEU A 19 5.65 -20.33 -6.24
C LEU A 19 6.73 -20.20 -5.17
N LYS A 20 6.97 -21.27 -4.42
CA LYS A 20 7.99 -21.29 -3.36
C LYS A 20 9.39 -21.04 -3.91
N SER A 21 9.75 -21.72 -5.01
CA SER A 21 11.04 -21.56 -5.69
C SER A 21 11.24 -20.13 -6.22
N CYS A 22 10.15 -19.43 -6.57
CA CYS A 22 10.16 -18.02 -6.96
C CYS A 22 10.16 -17.05 -5.76
N GLY A 23 10.25 -17.55 -4.52
CA GLY A 23 10.32 -16.72 -3.33
C GLY A 23 8.97 -16.28 -2.75
N ILE A 24 7.85 -16.76 -3.27
CA ILE A 24 6.52 -16.54 -2.69
C ILE A 24 6.39 -17.47 -1.49
N ARG A 25 6.37 -16.89 -0.29
CA ARG A 25 6.28 -17.63 0.97
C ARG A 25 4.86 -17.80 1.49
N HIS A 26 3.96 -16.86 1.14
CA HIS A 26 2.56 -16.84 1.59
C HIS A 26 1.63 -16.69 0.39
N VAL A 27 0.52 -17.39 0.44
CA VAL A 27 -0.62 -17.24 -0.48
C VAL A 27 -1.85 -16.93 0.37
N PHE A 28 -2.38 -15.72 0.27
CA PHE A 28 -3.62 -15.33 0.93
C PHE A 28 -4.79 -15.80 0.08
N ALA A 29 -5.59 -16.72 0.60
CA ALA A 29 -6.54 -17.46 -0.21
C ALA A 29 -7.97 -17.40 0.32
N ASN A 30 -8.93 -17.15 -0.59
CA ASN A 30 -10.34 -17.40 -0.36
C ASN A 30 -10.79 -18.55 -1.27
N GLY A 31 -10.93 -19.74 -0.69
CA GLY A 31 -11.17 -20.99 -1.43
C GLY A 31 -12.57 -21.07 -2.01
N GLY A 32 -12.68 -21.72 -3.19
CA GLY A 32 -13.92 -22.07 -3.84
C GLY A 32 -13.90 -23.49 -4.38
N THR A 33 -14.92 -23.90 -5.15
CA THR A 33 -15.05 -25.25 -5.69
C THR A 33 -13.99 -25.60 -6.74
N ASP A 34 -13.33 -24.60 -7.29
CA ASP A 34 -12.19 -24.69 -8.21
C ASP A 34 -10.87 -25.04 -7.50
N PHE A 35 -10.82 -24.91 -6.16
CA PHE A 35 -9.62 -25.21 -5.37
C PHE A 35 -9.39 -26.70 -5.09
N ALA A 36 -10.29 -27.60 -5.52
CA ALA A 36 -10.15 -29.03 -5.22
C ALA A 36 -8.75 -29.59 -5.52
N PRO A 37 -8.11 -29.34 -6.70
CA PRO A 37 -6.76 -29.82 -6.97
C PRO A 37 -5.69 -29.16 -6.10
N ILE A 38 -5.87 -27.90 -5.70
CA ILE A 38 -4.96 -27.18 -4.82
C ILE A 38 -5.02 -27.77 -3.42
N ILE A 39 -6.23 -27.97 -2.87
CA ILE A 39 -6.42 -28.55 -1.52
C ILE A 39 -5.81 -29.95 -1.44
N GLU A 40 -6.10 -30.82 -2.41
CA GLU A 40 -5.52 -32.15 -2.49
C GLU A 40 -4.00 -32.08 -2.61
N GLY A 41 -3.49 -31.20 -3.48
CA GLY A 41 -2.05 -30.98 -3.65
C GLY A 41 -1.36 -30.49 -2.38
N ILE A 42 -1.99 -29.63 -1.56
CA ILE A 42 -1.48 -29.22 -0.25
C ILE A 42 -1.33 -30.44 0.67
N LEU A 43 -2.37 -31.26 0.76
CA LEU A 43 -2.35 -32.45 1.61
C LEU A 43 -1.29 -33.48 1.15
N MET A 44 -1.15 -33.66 -0.16
CA MET A 44 -0.13 -34.51 -0.75
C MET A 44 1.27 -34.00 -0.45
N ASN A 45 1.52 -32.71 -0.57
CA ASN A 45 2.80 -32.09 -0.27
C ASN A 45 3.12 -32.18 1.23
N TRP A 46 2.17 -31.95 2.12
CA TRP A 46 2.40 -32.15 3.57
C TRP A 46 2.81 -33.56 3.90
N LYS A 47 2.11 -34.55 3.31
CA LYS A 47 2.44 -35.98 3.50
C LYS A 47 3.82 -36.35 2.98
N ALA A 48 4.26 -35.72 1.89
CA ALA A 48 5.57 -35.96 1.27
C ALA A 48 6.71 -35.14 1.93
N GLY A 49 6.42 -34.22 2.84
CA GLY A 49 7.41 -33.27 3.38
C GLY A 49 7.91 -32.28 2.32
N GLY A 50 7.10 -32.01 1.30
CA GLY A 50 7.44 -31.11 0.20
C GLY A 50 7.45 -29.63 0.61
N ASP A 51 8.29 -28.83 -0.07
CA ASP A 51 8.38 -27.39 0.15
C ASP A 51 7.35 -26.64 -0.70
N MET A 52 6.48 -25.85 -0.03
CA MET A 52 5.45 -25.03 -0.65
C MET A 52 5.20 -23.75 0.16
N PRO A 53 4.53 -22.74 -0.41
CA PRO A 53 4.08 -21.58 0.37
C PRO A 53 3.10 -21.96 1.48
N GLU A 54 3.04 -21.13 2.50
CA GLU A 54 1.97 -21.18 3.49
C GLU A 54 0.68 -20.59 2.88
N PHE A 55 -0.43 -21.35 2.94
CA PHE A 55 -1.74 -20.89 2.49
C PHE A 55 -2.52 -20.37 3.69
N VAL A 56 -2.76 -19.07 3.70
CA VAL A 56 -3.49 -18.35 4.75
C VAL A 56 -4.95 -18.18 4.32
N THR A 57 -5.88 -18.67 5.13
CA THR A 57 -7.31 -18.52 4.85
C THR A 57 -7.80 -17.11 5.16
N VAL A 58 -8.29 -16.42 4.13
CA VAL A 58 -8.86 -15.07 4.24
C VAL A 58 -10.26 -15.04 3.64
N PRO A 59 -11.33 -14.97 4.44
CA PRO A 59 -12.71 -15.17 3.96
C PRO A 59 -13.30 -14.02 3.12
N HIS A 60 -12.46 -13.12 2.59
CA HIS A 60 -12.87 -12.09 1.63
C HIS A 60 -11.68 -11.63 0.77
N GLU A 61 -11.87 -11.58 -0.51
CA GLU A 61 -10.84 -11.38 -1.53
C GLU A 61 -10.18 -10.00 -1.45
N ASN A 62 -10.96 -8.96 -1.15
CA ASN A 62 -10.41 -7.61 -0.97
C ASN A 62 -9.44 -7.55 0.22
N VAL A 63 -9.75 -8.26 1.32
CA VAL A 63 -8.86 -8.37 2.49
C VAL A 63 -7.59 -9.15 2.13
N ALA A 64 -7.73 -10.28 1.40
CA ALA A 64 -6.60 -11.10 0.96
C ALA A 64 -5.60 -10.29 0.11
N LEU A 65 -6.11 -9.52 -0.85
CA LEU A 65 -5.25 -8.70 -1.71
C LEU A 65 -4.64 -7.51 -0.94
N ALA A 66 -5.38 -6.90 -0.02
CA ALA A 66 -4.84 -5.86 0.87
C ALA A 66 -3.75 -6.43 1.81
N MET A 67 -3.89 -7.69 2.28
CA MET A 67 -2.82 -8.38 3.02
C MET A 67 -1.56 -8.54 2.17
N ALA A 68 -1.68 -8.93 0.91
CA ALA A 68 -0.54 -9.04 0.00
C ALA A 68 0.19 -7.69 -0.18
N GLN A 69 -0.56 -6.57 -0.24
CA GLN A 69 0.04 -5.23 -0.30
C GLN A 69 0.81 -4.89 0.99
N GLY A 70 0.20 -5.09 2.16
CA GLY A 70 0.84 -4.84 3.44
C GLY A 70 2.08 -5.71 3.64
N TYR A 71 2.00 -6.98 3.27
CA TYR A 71 3.11 -7.92 3.31
C TYR A 71 4.31 -7.43 2.46
N TYR A 72 4.04 -7.01 1.22
CA TYR A 72 5.08 -6.48 0.34
C TYR A 72 5.68 -5.16 0.88
N LYS A 73 4.85 -4.21 1.30
CA LYS A 73 5.32 -2.91 1.83
C LYS A 73 6.18 -3.09 3.10
N ALA A 74 5.92 -4.12 3.91
CA ALA A 74 6.70 -4.41 5.10
C ALA A 74 7.99 -5.18 4.81
N SER A 75 7.95 -6.19 3.92
CA SER A 75 9.05 -7.13 3.70
C SER A 75 9.84 -6.89 2.41
N GLY A 76 9.27 -6.22 1.41
CA GLY A 76 9.79 -6.18 0.04
C GLY A 76 9.63 -7.51 -0.74
N GLN A 77 8.98 -8.52 -0.14
CA GLN A 77 8.76 -9.82 -0.76
C GLN A 77 7.34 -9.92 -1.34
N MET A 78 7.24 -10.45 -2.55
CA MET A 78 5.95 -10.65 -3.22
C MET A 78 5.18 -11.78 -2.55
N ALA A 79 3.87 -11.60 -2.34
CA ALA A 79 2.93 -12.64 -1.94
C ALA A 79 2.04 -13.08 -3.11
N GLY A 80 1.51 -14.30 -3.01
CA GLY A 80 0.41 -14.77 -3.84
C GLY A 80 -0.95 -14.43 -3.24
N VAL A 81 -1.94 -14.25 -4.08
CA VAL A 81 -3.36 -14.22 -3.71
C VAL A 81 -4.09 -15.20 -4.59
N MET A 82 -4.91 -16.09 -4.02
CA MET A 82 -5.68 -17.04 -4.80
C MET A 82 -7.17 -16.97 -4.42
N VAL A 83 -8.02 -16.80 -5.43
CA VAL A 83 -9.46 -16.52 -5.26
C VAL A 83 -10.33 -17.38 -6.16
N HIS A 84 -11.64 -17.47 -5.83
CA HIS A 84 -12.59 -18.30 -6.55
C HIS A 84 -13.02 -17.66 -7.87
N VAL A 85 -12.73 -18.29 -8.98
CA VAL A 85 -13.13 -17.96 -10.36
C VAL A 85 -13.38 -16.47 -10.63
N ASN A 86 -14.39 -16.14 -11.39
CA ASN A 86 -14.74 -14.76 -11.76
C ASN A 86 -15.29 -13.94 -10.58
N VAL A 87 -16.04 -14.55 -9.67
CA VAL A 87 -16.64 -13.82 -8.53
C VAL A 87 -15.59 -13.35 -7.54
N GLY A 88 -14.62 -14.21 -7.21
CA GLY A 88 -13.49 -13.81 -6.38
C GLY A 88 -12.59 -12.80 -7.10
N THR A 89 -12.36 -13.00 -8.41
CA THR A 89 -11.63 -12.01 -9.23
C THR A 89 -12.29 -10.63 -9.16
N ALA A 90 -13.62 -10.55 -9.31
CA ALA A 90 -14.36 -9.29 -9.23
C ALA A 90 -14.25 -8.62 -7.85
N ASN A 91 -14.30 -9.40 -6.76
CA ASN A 91 -14.19 -8.89 -5.41
C ASN A 91 -12.80 -8.33 -5.07
N THR A 92 -11.75 -8.62 -5.86
CA THR A 92 -10.41 -8.07 -5.62
C THR A 92 -10.21 -6.66 -6.17
N ILE A 93 -11.10 -6.16 -7.03
CA ILE A 93 -10.87 -4.96 -7.86
C ILE A 93 -10.45 -3.73 -7.04
N CYS A 94 -11.14 -3.43 -5.93
CA CYS A 94 -10.81 -2.25 -5.12
C CYS A 94 -9.36 -2.30 -4.60
N ALA A 95 -8.95 -3.42 -4.01
CA ALA A 95 -7.59 -3.58 -3.51
C ALA A 95 -6.57 -3.68 -4.66
N LEU A 96 -6.97 -4.27 -5.82
CA LEU A 96 -6.11 -4.38 -6.99
C LEU A 96 -5.79 -3.01 -7.61
N MET A 97 -6.76 -2.08 -7.62
CA MET A 97 -6.52 -0.68 -8.01
C MET A 97 -5.44 -0.03 -7.14
N ASN A 98 -5.49 -0.24 -5.82
CA ASN A 98 -4.47 0.26 -4.90
C ASN A 98 -3.10 -0.35 -5.23
N ALA A 99 -3.02 -1.68 -5.37
CA ALA A 99 -1.76 -2.37 -5.68
C ALA A 99 -1.14 -1.88 -7.00
N ALA A 100 -1.96 -1.71 -8.04
CA ALA A 100 -1.51 -1.22 -9.34
C ALA A 100 -0.95 0.21 -9.26
N ARG A 101 -1.65 1.13 -8.60
CA ARG A 101 -1.24 2.53 -8.47
C ARG A 101 -0.04 2.74 -7.55
N ASP A 102 0.11 1.87 -6.56
CA ASP A 102 1.26 1.89 -5.63
C ASP A 102 2.46 1.08 -6.15
N ASN A 103 2.38 0.51 -7.36
CA ASN A 103 3.40 -0.36 -7.94
C ASN A 103 3.76 -1.54 -7.02
N VAL A 104 2.77 -2.15 -6.38
CA VAL A 104 2.95 -3.31 -5.51
C VAL A 104 2.80 -4.59 -6.34
N PRO A 105 3.85 -5.42 -6.43
CA PRO A 105 3.79 -6.69 -7.13
C PRO A 105 2.97 -7.70 -6.32
N VAL A 106 1.99 -8.30 -6.96
CA VAL A 106 1.16 -9.39 -6.42
C VAL A 106 0.93 -10.40 -7.53
N LEU A 107 1.07 -11.69 -7.24
CA LEU A 107 0.57 -12.73 -8.12
C LEU A 107 -0.86 -13.06 -7.72
N LEU A 108 -1.82 -12.49 -8.42
CA LEU A 108 -3.22 -12.83 -8.27
C LEU A 108 -3.54 -14.03 -9.16
N ALA A 109 -4.03 -15.11 -8.57
CA ALA A 109 -4.50 -16.27 -9.28
C ALA A 109 -5.97 -16.52 -8.97
N ALA A 110 -6.72 -16.98 -9.95
CA ALA A 110 -8.08 -17.46 -9.75
C ALA A 110 -8.27 -18.76 -10.52
N GLY A 111 -9.12 -19.64 -10.02
CA GLY A 111 -9.56 -20.76 -10.82
C GLY A 111 -10.40 -20.30 -12.01
N ARG A 112 -10.87 -21.26 -12.79
CA ARG A 112 -11.84 -21.07 -13.85
C ARG A 112 -12.96 -22.08 -13.67
N THR A 113 -14.15 -21.75 -14.16
CA THR A 113 -15.20 -22.74 -14.35
C THR A 113 -14.65 -23.89 -15.17
N PRO A 114 -15.11 -25.17 -14.90
CA PRO A 114 -14.60 -26.30 -15.62
C PRO A 114 -14.75 -26.14 -17.14
N LEU A 115 -13.71 -26.55 -17.88
CA LEU A 115 -13.63 -26.42 -19.33
C LEU A 115 -14.52 -27.47 -20.05
N THR A 116 -14.63 -28.66 -19.44
CA THR A 116 -15.34 -29.82 -20.02
C THR A 116 -16.69 -30.05 -19.36
N GLU A 117 -17.67 -30.50 -20.11
CA GLU A 117 -18.97 -30.90 -19.57
C GLU A 117 -18.95 -32.35 -19.04
N THR A 118 -18.15 -33.21 -19.66
CA THR A 118 -18.03 -34.63 -19.31
C THR A 118 -16.63 -35.15 -19.66
N GLY A 119 -16.29 -36.34 -19.15
CA GLY A 119 -15.07 -37.06 -19.57
C GLY A 119 -13.82 -36.76 -18.76
N HIS A 120 -13.85 -35.82 -17.82
CA HIS A 120 -12.76 -35.50 -16.90
C HIS A 120 -13.26 -35.50 -15.47
N ALA A 121 -12.41 -35.86 -14.50
CA ALA A 121 -12.77 -35.82 -13.07
C ALA A 121 -13.16 -34.42 -12.60
N GLY A 122 -12.57 -33.37 -13.20
CA GLY A 122 -12.87 -31.98 -12.96
C GLY A 122 -13.99 -31.38 -13.82
N SER A 123 -14.72 -32.17 -14.65
CA SER A 123 -15.81 -31.67 -15.50
C SER A 123 -16.91 -30.98 -14.70
N ARG A 124 -17.78 -30.25 -15.40
CA ARG A 124 -18.93 -29.54 -14.82
C ARG A 124 -19.88 -30.54 -14.15
N ASP A 125 -20.19 -30.29 -12.88
CA ASP A 125 -21.02 -31.21 -12.08
C ASP A 125 -22.15 -30.47 -11.32
N VAL A 126 -22.21 -29.12 -11.38
CA VAL A 126 -23.28 -28.32 -10.80
C VAL A 126 -23.65 -27.14 -11.71
N PRO A 127 -24.91 -26.65 -11.70
CA PRO A 127 -25.39 -25.62 -12.62
C PRO A 127 -24.59 -24.31 -12.57
N ILE A 128 -23.99 -23.98 -11.43
CA ILE A 128 -23.17 -22.76 -11.23
C ILE A 128 -21.96 -22.73 -12.19
N HIS A 129 -21.45 -23.86 -12.62
CA HIS A 129 -20.32 -23.94 -13.54
C HIS A 129 -20.62 -23.38 -14.94
N TRP A 130 -21.88 -23.27 -15.34
CA TRP A 130 -22.29 -22.55 -16.56
C TRP A 130 -22.58 -21.08 -16.25
N ALA A 131 -23.21 -20.79 -15.10
CA ALA A 131 -23.58 -19.43 -14.72
C ALA A 131 -22.38 -18.52 -14.43
N GLN A 132 -21.26 -19.08 -13.96
CA GLN A 132 -20.01 -18.34 -13.67
C GLN A 132 -19.02 -18.36 -14.86
N GLU A 133 -19.38 -18.90 -16.02
CA GLU A 133 -18.52 -18.85 -17.20
C GLU A 133 -18.42 -17.42 -17.74
N ASN A 134 -17.20 -16.99 -18.06
CA ASN A 134 -16.94 -15.73 -18.72
C ASN A 134 -16.32 -15.97 -20.09
N PHE A 135 -16.62 -15.13 -21.07
CA PHE A 135 -15.94 -15.15 -22.37
C PHE A 135 -14.42 -14.90 -22.21
N ASP A 136 -14.08 -13.96 -21.33
CA ASP A 136 -12.70 -13.59 -20.97
C ASP A 136 -12.67 -13.18 -19.50
N GLN A 137 -12.24 -14.08 -18.62
CA GLN A 137 -12.20 -13.81 -17.17
C GLN A 137 -11.16 -12.76 -16.82
N ALA A 138 -10.03 -12.73 -17.52
CA ALA A 138 -8.95 -11.78 -17.27
C ALA A 138 -9.35 -10.34 -17.62
N ALA A 139 -10.33 -10.14 -18.50
CA ALA A 139 -10.86 -8.81 -18.83
C ALA A 139 -11.38 -8.05 -17.59
N ILE A 140 -11.82 -8.76 -16.54
CA ILE A 140 -12.26 -8.15 -15.27
C ILE A 140 -11.15 -7.33 -14.62
N VAL A 141 -9.89 -7.77 -14.72
CA VAL A 141 -8.74 -7.19 -14.02
C VAL A 141 -7.69 -6.55 -14.94
N ARG A 142 -7.81 -6.70 -16.25
CA ARG A 142 -6.77 -6.33 -17.24
C ARG A 142 -6.34 -4.87 -17.16
N GLU A 143 -7.22 -3.96 -16.79
CA GLU A 143 -6.90 -2.54 -16.60
C GLU A 143 -5.89 -2.30 -15.45
N HIS A 144 -5.79 -3.26 -14.51
CA HIS A 144 -5.05 -3.09 -13.26
C HIS A 144 -3.88 -4.08 -13.10
N VAL A 145 -3.58 -4.87 -14.13
CA VAL A 145 -2.48 -5.84 -14.09
C VAL A 145 -1.48 -5.60 -15.22
N LYS A 146 -0.23 -5.91 -14.96
CA LYS A 146 0.84 -5.79 -15.99
C LYS A 146 0.79 -6.89 -17.02
N TRP A 147 0.21 -8.03 -16.67
CA TRP A 147 0.17 -9.22 -17.51
C TRP A 147 -0.92 -10.17 -16.99
N ASP A 148 -1.59 -10.82 -17.90
CA ASP A 148 -2.56 -11.89 -17.60
C ASP A 148 -2.30 -13.11 -18.46
N TYR A 149 -2.64 -14.30 -17.92
CA TYR A 149 -2.49 -15.55 -18.65
C TYR A 149 -3.41 -16.64 -18.10
N GLU A 150 -4.04 -17.39 -19.02
CA GLU A 150 -4.79 -18.61 -18.68
C GLU A 150 -3.91 -19.83 -18.93
N LEU A 151 -3.73 -20.68 -17.91
CA LEU A 151 -2.96 -21.92 -18.01
C LEU A 151 -3.67 -22.93 -18.92
N ARG A 152 -2.93 -23.48 -19.87
CA ARG A 152 -3.41 -24.50 -20.82
C ARG A 152 -2.77 -25.85 -20.52
N SER A 153 -3.48 -26.95 -20.86
CA SER A 153 -2.95 -28.31 -20.68
C SER A 153 -1.60 -28.51 -21.38
N GLY A 154 -0.67 -29.21 -20.72
CA GLY A 154 0.66 -29.53 -21.24
C GLY A 154 1.65 -28.37 -21.27
N GLN A 155 1.31 -27.19 -20.73
CA GLN A 155 2.24 -26.08 -20.65
C GLN A 155 3.16 -26.17 -19.42
N PRO A 156 4.43 -25.70 -19.53
CA PRO A 156 5.40 -25.78 -18.45
C PRO A 156 5.08 -24.76 -17.35
N ILE A 157 4.38 -25.21 -16.31
CA ILE A 157 3.93 -24.35 -15.20
C ILE A 157 5.07 -23.64 -14.45
N ASN A 158 6.19 -24.29 -14.27
CA ASN A 158 7.39 -23.68 -13.67
C ASN A 158 7.84 -22.43 -14.44
N THR A 159 7.87 -22.51 -15.77
CA THR A 159 8.27 -21.39 -16.63
C THR A 159 7.25 -20.25 -16.58
N LEU A 160 5.94 -20.57 -16.56
CA LEU A 160 4.88 -19.58 -16.51
C LEU A 160 4.88 -18.80 -15.18
N VAL A 161 5.03 -19.51 -14.06
CA VAL A 161 5.13 -18.88 -12.73
C VAL A 161 6.37 -17.98 -12.64
N ALA A 162 7.54 -18.47 -13.06
CA ALA A 162 8.76 -17.68 -13.07
C ALA A 162 8.61 -16.40 -13.92
N ARG A 163 8.00 -16.51 -15.11
CA ARG A 163 7.70 -15.37 -15.97
C ARG A 163 6.75 -14.36 -15.31
N ALA A 164 5.67 -14.83 -14.68
CA ALA A 164 4.72 -13.99 -13.98
C ALA A 164 5.41 -13.17 -12.87
N VAL A 165 6.26 -13.84 -12.07
CA VAL A 165 7.02 -13.20 -11.00
C VAL A 165 8.05 -12.20 -11.55
N ASP A 166 8.76 -12.53 -12.62
CA ASP A 166 9.70 -11.60 -13.27
C ASP A 166 8.99 -10.34 -13.78
N ILE A 167 7.82 -10.47 -14.41
CA ILE A 167 7.05 -9.33 -14.89
C ILE A 167 6.56 -8.47 -13.72
N ALA A 168 6.00 -9.10 -12.68
CA ALA A 168 5.50 -8.39 -11.50
C ALA A 168 6.60 -7.59 -10.79
N MET A 169 7.80 -8.18 -10.65
CA MET A 169 8.93 -7.60 -9.94
C MET A 169 9.79 -6.64 -10.76
N SER A 170 9.57 -6.55 -12.09
CA SER A 170 10.24 -5.57 -12.95
C SER A 170 9.62 -4.19 -12.83
N GLU A 171 10.45 -3.13 -12.83
CA GLU A 171 9.98 -1.74 -12.72
C GLU A 171 9.28 -1.22 -14.00
N PRO A 172 8.24 -0.38 -13.85
CA PRO A 172 7.44 -0.17 -12.62
C PRO A 172 6.81 -1.49 -12.18
N LYS A 173 7.00 -1.87 -10.90
CA LYS A 173 6.41 -3.09 -10.35
C LYS A 173 4.89 -3.03 -10.37
N GLY A 174 4.24 -4.19 -10.27
CA GLY A 174 2.79 -4.21 -10.21
C GLY A 174 2.21 -5.61 -10.27
N PRO A 175 0.89 -5.75 -10.06
CA PRO A 175 0.24 -7.05 -10.02
C PRO A 175 0.21 -7.72 -11.40
N VAL A 176 0.16 -9.06 -11.36
CA VAL A 176 -0.07 -9.94 -12.52
C VAL A 176 -1.22 -10.89 -12.20
N TYR A 177 -1.87 -11.44 -13.22
CA TYR A 177 -3.03 -12.32 -13.05
C TYR A 177 -2.85 -13.65 -13.78
N MET A 178 -3.19 -14.75 -13.11
CA MET A 178 -3.24 -16.08 -13.72
C MET A 178 -4.60 -16.73 -13.53
N THR A 179 -5.19 -17.24 -14.61
CA THR A 179 -6.38 -18.09 -14.56
C THR A 179 -5.95 -19.55 -14.60
N LEU A 180 -6.42 -20.35 -13.66
CA LEU A 180 -5.96 -21.72 -13.41
C LEU A 180 -7.16 -22.69 -13.50
N PRO A 181 -7.45 -23.29 -14.68
CA PRO A 181 -8.53 -24.27 -14.82
C PRO A 181 -8.31 -25.51 -13.94
N ARG A 182 -9.33 -25.94 -13.21
CA ARG A 182 -9.20 -27.04 -12.23
C ARG A 182 -8.85 -28.38 -12.88
N GLU A 183 -9.29 -28.65 -14.13
CA GLU A 183 -8.91 -29.87 -14.85
C GLU A 183 -7.40 -29.89 -15.07
N VAL A 184 -6.85 -28.77 -15.58
CA VAL A 184 -5.41 -28.66 -15.85
C VAL A 184 -4.60 -28.78 -14.57
N LEU A 185 -5.07 -28.18 -13.46
CA LEU A 185 -4.41 -28.32 -12.15
C LEU A 185 -4.45 -29.76 -11.60
N GLY A 186 -5.52 -30.49 -11.90
CA GLY A 186 -5.73 -31.88 -11.45
C GLY A 186 -4.96 -32.91 -12.27
N ASP A 187 -4.53 -32.58 -13.49
CA ASP A 187 -3.77 -33.46 -14.36
C ASP A 187 -2.38 -33.79 -13.81
N ILE A 188 -1.84 -34.94 -14.21
CA ILE A 188 -0.43 -35.26 -13.99
C ILE A 188 0.41 -34.28 -14.80
N ASP A 189 1.40 -33.69 -14.17
CA ASP A 189 2.31 -32.76 -14.82
C ASP A 189 3.36 -33.53 -15.65
N VAL A 190 3.07 -33.66 -16.94
CA VAL A 190 3.95 -34.35 -17.90
C VAL A 190 5.04 -33.43 -18.49
N ASN A 191 4.92 -32.13 -18.27
CA ASN A 191 5.86 -31.13 -18.78
C ASN A 191 6.03 -29.96 -17.80
N PRO A 192 6.61 -30.18 -16.61
CA PRO A 192 6.75 -29.12 -15.60
C PRO A 192 7.61 -27.94 -16.07
N GLY A 193 8.48 -28.16 -17.04
CA GLY A 193 9.55 -27.25 -17.37
C GLY A 193 10.66 -27.26 -16.32
N PRO A 194 11.75 -26.52 -16.53
CA PRO A 194 12.83 -26.43 -15.55
C PRO A 194 12.36 -25.74 -14.27
N ALA A 195 12.69 -26.34 -13.12
CA ALA A 195 12.39 -25.71 -11.82
C ALA A 195 13.05 -24.32 -11.72
N PRO A 196 12.34 -23.30 -11.25
CA PRO A 196 12.91 -21.97 -11.08
C PRO A 196 14.15 -22.02 -10.17
N ARG A 197 15.23 -21.36 -10.59
CA ARG A 197 16.44 -21.26 -9.77
C ARG A 197 16.29 -20.15 -8.76
N ALA A 198 16.85 -20.31 -7.57
CA ALA A 198 16.95 -19.24 -6.57
C ALA A 198 17.75 -18.06 -7.15
N ARG A 199 17.12 -16.93 -7.29
CA ARG A 199 17.69 -15.67 -7.82
C ARG A 199 16.84 -14.48 -7.41
N ALA A 200 17.34 -13.28 -7.59
CA ALA A 200 16.49 -12.11 -7.60
C ALA A 200 15.58 -12.15 -8.85
N PHE A 201 14.28 -11.98 -8.66
CA PHE A 201 13.32 -11.90 -9.75
C PHE A 201 13.09 -10.45 -10.18
N GLY A 202 12.68 -10.28 -11.42
CA GLY A 202 12.54 -9.00 -12.09
C GLY A 202 13.83 -8.51 -12.74
N ALA A 203 13.70 -7.59 -13.67
CA ALA A 203 14.83 -6.90 -14.26
C ALA A 203 15.52 -5.99 -13.23
N VAL A 204 16.83 -5.87 -13.30
CA VAL A 204 17.57 -4.87 -12.51
C VAL A 204 17.06 -3.48 -12.90
N PRO A 205 16.69 -2.61 -11.94
CA PRO A 205 16.25 -1.25 -12.24
C PRO A 205 17.32 -0.49 -13.06
N ALA A 206 16.89 0.23 -14.09
CA ALA A 206 17.78 1.02 -14.91
C ALA A 206 18.37 2.20 -14.12
N ALA A 207 19.69 2.37 -14.17
CA ALA A 207 20.29 3.61 -13.69
C ALA A 207 19.93 4.75 -14.66
N PRO A 208 19.70 5.98 -14.15
CA PRO A 208 19.46 7.14 -15.02
C PRO A 208 20.72 7.48 -15.84
N ALA A 209 20.50 8.10 -17.01
CA ALA A 209 21.61 8.57 -17.85
C ALA A 209 22.48 9.60 -17.10
N VAL A 210 23.79 9.42 -17.13
CA VAL A 210 24.76 10.27 -16.42
C VAL A 210 24.61 11.73 -16.81
N GLU A 211 24.48 12.01 -18.12
CA GLU A 211 24.34 13.37 -18.68
C GLU A 211 23.04 14.05 -18.21
N ALA A 212 21.98 13.28 -18.01
CA ALA A 212 20.71 13.82 -17.50
C ALA A 212 20.84 14.21 -16.02
N ILE A 213 21.51 13.38 -15.23
CA ILE A 213 21.80 13.67 -13.82
C ILE A 213 22.78 14.85 -13.70
N GLU A 214 23.77 14.96 -14.58
CA GLU A 214 24.68 16.10 -14.61
C GLU A 214 23.94 17.42 -14.88
N ARG A 215 23.03 17.44 -15.86
CA ARG A 215 22.16 18.61 -16.12
C ARG A 215 21.29 18.94 -14.90
N ALA A 216 20.70 17.94 -14.26
CA ALA A 216 19.92 18.15 -13.04
C ALA A 216 20.78 18.75 -11.91
N ALA A 217 22.00 18.26 -11.73
CA ALA A 217 22.94 18.79 -10.74
C ALA A 217 23.34 20.23 -11.04
N ASP A 218 23.54 20.59 -12.33
CA ASP A 218 23.82 21.98 -12.73
C ASP A 218 22.65 22.91 -12.39
N MET A 219 21.42 22.50 -12.70
CA MET A 219 20.21 23.25 -12.38
C MET A 219 20.08 23.44 -10.85
N ILE A 220 20.28 22.39 -10.07
CA ILE A 220 20.21 22.45 -8.59
C ILE A 220 21.32 23.33 -7.99
N ALA A 221 22.54 23.28 -8.56
CA ALA A 221 23.66 24.08 -8.09
C ALA A 221 23.50 25.57 -8.43
N ALA A 222 22.75 25.94 -9.46
CA ALA A 222 22.43 27.31 -9.84
C ALA A 222 21.26 27.91 -9.04
N ALA A 223 20.33 27.08 -8.57
CA ALA A 223 19.13 27.53 -7.83
C ALA A 223 19.47 28.19 -6.50
N GLN A 224 18.65 29.13 -6.07
CA GLN A 224 18.78 29.80 -4.75
C GLN A 224 17.84 29.17 -3.70
N ASN A 225 16.65 28.77 -4.12
CA ASN A 225 15.62 28.16 -3.25
C ASN A 225 15.06 26.86 -3.88
N PRO A 226 15.90 25.84 -4.09
CA PRO A 226 15.43 24.56 -4.62
C PRO A 226 14.61 23.83 -3.56
N ILE A 227 13.56 23.14 -4.00
CA ILE A 227 12.76 22.23 -3.14
C ILE A 227 12.63 20.86 -3.81
N ILE A 228 12.40 19.83 -3.00
CA ILE A 228 12.03 18.50 -3.46
C ILE A 228 10.58 18.22 -3.08
N LEU A 229 9.79 17.77 -4.05
CA LEU A 229 8.43 17.30 -3.84
C LEU A 229 8.36 15.80 -4.05
N THR A 230 7.81 15.07 -3.09
CA THR A 230 7.56 13.64 -3.24
C THR A 230 6.25 13.25 -2.57
N THR A 231 5.42 12.47 -3.28
CA THR A 231 4.16 11.93 -2.76
C THR A 231 4.18 10.41 -2.64
N SER A 232 5.35 9.80 -2.88
CA SER A 232 5.57 8.36 -2.76
C SER A 232 6.58 8.05 -1.67
N PRO A 233 6.40 6.98 -0.88
CA PRO A 233 7.38 6.58 0.12
C PRO A 233 8.71 6.11 -0.49
N GLY A 234 8.68 5.69 -1.76
CA GLY A 234 9.85 5.08 -2.40
C GLY A 234 10.26 3.76 -1.76
N THR A 235 11.52 3.38 -1.98
CA THR A 235 12.15 2.22 -1.33
C THR A 235 12.91 2.65 -0.07
N PRO A 236 13.27 1.73 0.85
CA PRO A 236 14.15 2.05 1.96
C PRO A 236 15.48 2.71 1.52
N ALA A 237 16.02 2.29 0.37
CA ALA A 237 17.23 2.89 -0.19
C ALA A 237 17.02 4.36 -0.61
N SER A 238 15.91 4.66 -1.30
CA SER A 238 15.59 6.04 -1.69
C SER A 238 15.28 6.94 -0.50
N PHE A 239 14.67 6.41 0.57
CA PHE A 239 14.45 7.14 1.82
C PHE A 239 15.78 7.61 2.45
N VAL A 240 16.77 6.73 2.53
CA VAL A 240 18.10 7.06 3.05
C VAL A 240 18.83 8.04 2.14
N ALA A 241 18.84 7.78 0.82
CA ALA A 241 19.52 8.63 -0.15
C ALA A 241 18.92 10.05 -0.21
N LEU A 242 17.59 10.17 -0.14
CA LEU A 242 16.90 11.45 -0.08
C LEU A 242 17.30 12.26 1.17
N GLY A 243 17.32 11.58 2.33
CA GLY A 243 17.72 12.21 3.59
C GLY A 243 19.16 12.74 3.54
N ALA A 244 20.07 11.96 3.01
CA ALA A 244 21.49 12.34 2.87
C ALA A 244 21.66 13.53 1.92
N LEU A 245 21.05 13.49 0.72
CA LEU A 245 21.13 14.57 -0.26
C LEU A 245 20.51 15.87 0.27
N ALA A 246 19.30 15.79 0.81
CA ALA A 246 18.60 16.96 1.35
C ALA A 246 19.40 17.66 2.43
N GLN A 247 19.97 16.90 3.36
CA GLN A 247 20.75 17.45 4.48
C GLN A 247 22.10 17.99 4.03
N ALA A 248 22.80 17.33 3.11
CA ALA A 248 24.10 17.76 2.61
C ALA A 248 24.02 19.13 1.93
N TYR A 249 23.00 19.33 1.08
CA TYR A 249 22.89 20.54 0.25
C TYR A 249 21.78 21.50 0.69
N ALA A 250 21.21 21.24 1.87
CA ALA A 250 20.17 22.06 2.49
C ALA A 250 18.97 22.29 1.55
N ILE A 251 18.49 21.24 0.90
CA ILE A 251 17.31 21.29 0.02
C ILE A 251 16.08 20.90 0.83
N GLY A 252 15.11 21.83 0.95
CA GLY A 252 13.86 21.56 1.65
C GLY A 252 13.04 20.48 0.96
N VAL A 253 12.56 19.48 1.72
CA VAL A 253 11.75 18.39 1.20
C VAL A 253 10.31 18.55 1.68
N HIS A 254 9.39 18.54 0.72
CA HIS A 254 7.97 18.50 0.99
C HIS A 254 7.43 17.12 0.63
N THR A 255 6.95 16.41 1.64
CA THR A 255 6.32 15.10 1.47
C THR A 255 4.82 15.27 1.23
N GLY A 256 4.22 14.36 0.47
CA GLY A 256 2.77 14.21 0.44
C GLY A 256 2.27 13.48 1.69
N MET A 257 1.24 12.65 1.51
CA MET A 257 0.67 11.84 2.59
C MET A 257 1.42 10.51 2.79
N HIS A 258 2.76 10.51 2.57
CA HIS A 258 3.60 9.32 2.67
C HIS A 258 4.94 9.62 3.35
N ALA A 259 5.50 8.63 4.01
CA ALA A 259 6.78 8.70 4.69
C ALA A 259 7.95 8.57 3.70
N ALA A 260 8.33 9.66 3.06
CA ALA A 260 9.47 9.70 2.15
C ALA A 260 10.77 10.17 2.79
N LEU A 261 10.68 10.81 3.96
CA LEU A 261 11.80 11.36 4.72
C LEU A 261 11.50 11.30 6.22
N ALA A 262 12.51 11.01 7.04
CA ALA A 262 12.37 10.97 8.49
C ALA A 262 11.77 12.27 9.05
N SER A 263 10.86 12.15 10.02
CA SER A 263 10.25 13.31 10.68
C SER A 263 11.26 14.14 11.43
N SER A 264 12.34 13.54 11.94
CA SER A 264 13.45 14.22 12.61
C SER A 264 14.40 14.95 11.68
N ASN A 265 14.40 14.65 10.37
CA ASN A 265 15.33 15.28 9.42
C ASN A 265 15.09 16.79 9.35
N PRO A 266 16.13 17.64 9.52
CA PRO A 266 15.99 19.11 9.54
C PRO A 266 15.48 19.69 8.21
N MET A 267 15.60 18.96 7.10
CA MET A 267 15.11 19.38 5.80
C MET A 267 13.66 18.91 5.51
N ASN A 268 13.02 18.19 6.42
CA ASN A 268 11.60 17.83 6.29
C ASN A 268 10.72 19.04 6.61
N LEU A 269 10.14 19.64 5.60
CA LEU A 269 9.29 20.85 5.69
C LEU A 269 7.79 20.52 5.60
N GLY A 270 7.41 19.25 5.79
CA GLY A 270 6.01 18.80 5.80
C GLY A 270 5.34 18.85 4.43
N LEU A 271 4.04 19.13 4.41
CA LEU A 271 3.29 19.23 3.15
C LEU A 271 3.71 20.45 2.33
N ALA A 272 3.67 20.33 1.01
CA ALA A 272 3.92 21.46 0.13
C ALA A 272 2.82 22.53 0.29
N THR A 273 3.22 23.75 0.61
CA THR A 273 2.30 24.90 0.69
C THR A 273 2.32 25.69 -0.61
N ALA A 274 1.27 26.46 -0.87
CA ALA A 274 1.22 27.39 -2.00
C ALA A 274 2.40 28.41 -1.92
N ALA A 275 2.77 28.85 -0.74
CA ALA A 275 3.90 29.76 -0.54
C ALA A 275 5.23 29.09 -0.91
N ALA A 276 5.45 27.83 -0.53
CA ALA A 276 6.66 27.08 -0.88
C ALA A 276 6.79 26.90 -2.40
N LEU A 277 5.71 26.52 -3.09
CA LEU A 277 5.69 26.34 -4.55
C LEU A 277 5.93 27.65 -5.31
N LYS A 278 5.36 28.76 -4.84
CA LYS A 278 5.54 30.08 -5.46
C LYS A 278 6.92 30.68 -5.19
N ALA A 279 7.55 30.35 -4.07
CA ALA A 279 8.86 30.87 -3.71
C ALA A 279 10.03 30.06 -4.32
N ALA A 280 9.78 28.83 -4.77
CA ALA A 280 10.80 27.97 -5.35
C ALA A 280 11.24 28.49 -6.74
N ASP A 281 12.55 28.49 -7.00
CA ASP A 281 13.14 28.74 -8.31
C ASP A 281 13.52 27.42 -9.02
N LEU A 282 13.53 26.31 -8.27
CA LEU A 282 13.66 24.95 -8.80
C LEU A 282 12.82 23.98 -7.97
N ILE A 283 12.09 23.12 -8.65
CA ILE A 283 11.31 22.04 -8.04
C ILE A 283 11.78 20.70 -8.61
N LEU A 284 12.38 19.89 -7.77
CA LEU A 284 12.68 18.49 -8.08
C LEU A 284 11.50 17.63 -7.62
N VAL A 285 10.75 17.09 -8.56
CA VAL A 285 9.68 16.12 -8.32
C VAL A 285 10.30 14.73 -8.29
N LEU A 286 10.13 14.01 -7.17
CA LEU A 286 10.67 12.66 -7.00
C LEU A 286 9.52 11.65 -6.93
N ASN A 287 9.41 10.79 -7.92
CA ASN A 287 8.47 9.67 -7.99
C ASN A 287 7.02 10.06 -7.58
N SER A 288 6.54 11.20 -8.05
CA SER A 288 5.24 11.75 -7.69
C SER A 288 4.31 11.87 -8.90
N PRO A 289 3.20 11.10 -8.94
CA PRO A 289 2.24 11.20 -10.05
C PRO A 289 1.54 12.56 -10.10
N VAL A 290 1.20 13.11 -8.94
CA VAL A 290 0.52 14.41 -8.78
C VAL A 290 1.29 15.26 -7.78
N PRO A 291 2.30 16.04 -8.22
CA PRO A 291 3.15 16.81 -7.32
C PRO A 291 2.44 18.01 -6.68
N TRP A 292 1.44 18.56 -7.32
CA TRP A 292 0.51 19.58 -6.80
C TRP A 292 -0.85 19.43 -7.47
N VAL A 293 -1.88 20.04 -6.90
CA VAL A 293 -3.22 20.08 -7.49
C VAL A 293 -3.38 21.41 -8.24
N PRO A 294 -3.41 21.42 -9.58
CA PRO A 294 -3.40 22.67 -10.38
C PRO A 294 -4.54 23.63 -10.08
N HIS A 295 -5.70 23.11 -9.69
CA HIS A 295 -6.85 23.91 -9.26
C HIS A 295 -6.55 24.74 -8.00
N ASN A 296 -5.73 24.21 -7.09
CA ASN A 296 -5.46 24.85 -5.80
C ASN A 296 -4.23 25.75 -5.85
N VAL A 297 -3.21 25.36 -6.63
CA VAL A 297 -1.95 26.10 -6.70
C VAL A 297 -1.21 25.80 -8.00
N GLN A 298 -0.56 26.84 -8.54
CA GLN A 298 0.46 26.72 -9.58
C GLN A 298 1.81 27.11 -8.98
N PRO A 299 2.91 26.41 -9.33
CA PRO A 299 4.25 26.82 -8.95
C PRO A 299 4.62 28.17 -9.57
N ASN A 300 5.76 28.75 -9.14
CA ASN A 300 6.35 29.88 -9.82
C ASN A 300 6.56 29.54 -11.31
N PRO A 301 6.04 30.34 -12.25
CA PRO A 301 6.18 30.08 -13.70
C PRO A 301 7.63 30.10 -14.19
N ASP A 302 8.53 30.78 -13.48
CA ASP A 302 9.95 30.84 -13.81
C ASP A 302 10.77 29.70 -13.16
N ALA A 303 10.16 28.91 -12.28
CA ALA A 303 10.82 27.79 -11.64
C ALA A 303 11.20 26.71 -12.62
N LYS A 304 12.41 26.16 -12.49
CA LYS A 304 12.83 24.98 -13.24
C LYS A 304 12.22 23.72 -12.63
N LEU A 305 11.68 22.85 -13.49
CA LEU A 305 10.97 21.64 -13.09
C LEU A 305 11.74 20.40 -13.55
N ILE A 306 12.20 19.60 -12.59
CA ILE A 306 12.86 18.32 -12.83
C ILE A 306 11.97 17.21 -12.30
N HIS A 307 11.79 16.13 -13.05
CA HIS A 307 11.09 14.95 -12.57
C HIS A 307 11.99 13.71 -12.67
N ILE A 308 12.19 13.02 -11.56
CA ILE A 308 12.91 11.75 -11.47
C ILE A 308 11.96 10.67 -11.01
N ALA A 309 11.77 9.62 -11.79
CA ALA A 309 10.95 8.46 -11.46
C ALA A 309 11.36 7.25 -12.32
N THR A 310 10.93 6.03 -11.94
CA THR A 310 11.07 4.84 -12.80
C THR A 310 10.31 5.01 -14.12
N ASP A 311 9.14 5.63 -14.06
CA ASP A 311 8.33 6.08 -15.19
C ASP A 311 7.91 7.54 -14.96
N PRO A 312 8.69 8.54 -15.39
CA PRO A 312 8.38 9.96 -15.16
C PRO A 312 7.16 10.45 -15.97
N MET A 313 6.74 9.69 -16.99
CA MET A 313 5.53 9.99 -17.76
C MET A 313 4.28 9.42 -17.11
N PHE A 314 4.40 8.48 -16.16
CA PHE A 314 3.28 7.75 -15.54
C PHE A 314 2.32 7.18 -16.59
N THR A 315 2.86 6.34 -17.47
CA THR A 315 2.17 5.79 -18.65
C THR A 315 0.90 5.02 -18.33
N THR A 316 0.73 4.58 -17.08
CA THR A 316 -0.48 3.94 -16.57
C THR A 316 -1.58 4.92 -16.16
N PHE A 317 -1.33 6.25 -16.21
CA PHE A 317 -2.34 7.27 -15.94
C PHE A 317 -2.88 7.81 -17.27
N PRO A 318 -4.18 7.68 -17.55
CA PRO A 318 -4.76 8.13 -18.82
C PRO A 318 -4.60 9.64 -19.08
N PHE A 319 -4.56 10.44 -18.02
CA PHE A 319 -4.39 11.88 -18.10
C PHE A 319 -3.43 12.38 -17.01
N ARG A 320 -2.38 13.10 -17.44
CA ARG A 320 -1.40 13.74 -16.56
C ARG A 320 -0.75 14.92 -17.31
N GLY A 321 -1.06 16.16 -16.87
CA GLY A 321 -0.62 17.39 -17.55
C GLY A 321 0.39 18.21 -16.73
N PHE A 322 1.55 17.62 -16.36
CA PHE A 322 2.63 18.32 -15.66
C PHE A 322 3.85 18.40 -16.59
N GLU A 323 4.07 19.58 -17.18
CA GLU A 323 5.24 19.84 -18.02
C GLU A 323 6.49 19.92 -17.15
N MET A 324 7.62 19.41 -17.66
CA MET A 324 8.91 19.39 -16.97
C MET A 324 10.01 19.87 -17.91
N ASP A 325 10.93 20.72 -17.42
CA ASP A 325 12.14 21.11 -18.17
C ASP A 325 13.07 19.91 -18.37
N LEU A 326 13.04 18.94 -17.43
CA LEU A 326 13.86 17.73 -17.48
C LEU A 326 13.14 16.56 -16.82
N ALA A 327 12.79 15.55 -17.60
CA ALA A 327 12.26 14.28 -17.11
C ALA A 327 13.33 13.19 -17.20
N ILE A 328 13.62 12.51 -16.09
CA ILE A 328 14.68 11.51 -15.97
C ILE A 328 14.05 10.18 -15.57
N ALA A 329 14.12 9.21 -16.46
CA ALA A 329 13.71 7.84 -16.18
C ALA A 329 14.87 7.07 -15.51
N GLY A 330 14.58 6.36 -14.43
CA GLY A 330 15.54 5.52 -13.74
C GLY A 330 15.18 5.27 -12.27
N ASP A 331 15.98 4.44 -11.61
CA ASP A 331 15.82 4.15 -10.18
C ASP A 331 16.04 5.43 -9.34
N PRO A 332 15.06 5.83 -8.51
CA PRO A 332 15.18 7.05 -7.70
C PRO A 332 16.34 7.01 -6.69
N ALA A 333 16.66 5.83 -6.11
CA ALA A 333 17.76 5.71 -5.16
C ALA A 333 19.11 5.90 -5.86
N ALA A 334 19.29 5.30 -7.03
CA ALA A 334 20.49 5.50 -7.86
C ALA A 334 20.61 6.96 -8.30
N ALA A 335 19.50 7.58 -8.75
CA ALA A 335 19.48 8.98 -9.16
C ALA A 335 19.92 9.92 -8.02
N LEU A 336 19.37 9.74 -6.81
CA LEU A 336 19.72 10.54 -5.64
C LEU A 336 21.18 10.37 -5.23
N THR A 337 21.71 9.14 -5.32
CA THR A 337 23.13 8.87 -5.06
C THR A 337 24.03 9.56 -6.06
N MET A 338 23.74 9.45 -7.37
CA MET A 338 24.50 10.11 -8.43
C MET A 338 24.43 11.64 -8.29
N LEU A 339 23.24 12.20 -8.00
CA LEU A 339 23.08 13.64 -7.73
C LEU A 339 23.92 14.08 -6.53
N ASN A 340 23.95 13.30 -5.46
CA ASN A 340 24.75 13.62 -4.27
C ASN A 340 26.24 13.73 -4.63
N ASP A 341 26.77 12.80 -5.41
CA ASP A 341 28.18 12.80 -5.82
C ASP A 341 28.49 13.97 -6.75
N MET A 342 27.63 14.28 -7.72
CA MET A 342 27.81 15.40 -8.64
C MET A 342 27.71 16.76 -7.94
N LEU A 343 26.73 16.93 -7.04
CA LEU A 343 26.58 18.17 -6.27
C LEU A 343 27.74 18.44 -5.34
N LYS A 344 28.41 17.41 -4.81
CA LYS A 344 29.65 17.56 -4.05
C LYS A 344 30.74 18.27 -4.85
N VAL A 345 30.82 18.03 -6.13
CA VAL A 345 31.79 18.68 -7.02
C VAL A 345 31.30 20.09 -7.43
N LYS A 346 30.05 20.20 -7.87
CA LYS A 346 29.48 21.45 -8.44
C LYS A 346 29.24 22.55 -7.41
N LEU A 347 29.09 22.20 -6.13
CA LEU A 347 28.91 23.13 -5.00
C LEU A 347 30.20 23.37 -4.20
N LYS A 348 31.31 22.77 -4.59
CA LYS A 348 32.63 23.05 -4.00
C LYS A 348 32.98 24.54 -4.21
N GLY A 349 33.30 25.24 -3.12
CA GLY A 349 33.54 26.69 -3.14
C GLY A 349 32.28 27.56 -3.18
N LYS A 350 31.09 26.94 -3.05
CA LYS A 350 29.80 27.64 -2.96
C LYS A 350 29.09 27.37 -1.61
N GLU A 351 29.84 27.11 -0.55
CA GLU A 351 29.34 26.76 0.78
C GLU A 351 28.35 27.82 1.31
N THR A 352 28.61 29.12 1.02
CA THR A 352 27.73 30.24 1.39
C THR A 352 26.30 30.10 0.81
N VAL A 353 26.12 29.47 -0.36
CA VAL A 353 24.79 29.22 -0.94
C VAL A 353 24.08 28.15 -0.13
N VAL A 354 24.78 27.07 0.21
CA VAL A 354 24.23 25.97 1.03
C VAL A 354 23.89 26.48 2.43
N ASP A 355 24.74 27.29 3.04
CA ASP A 355 24.50 27.84 4.38
C ASP A 355 23.29 28.79 4.42
N ARG A 356 23.10 29.59 3.37
CA ARG A 356 21.90 30.44 3.24
C ARG A 356 20.63 29.59 3.13
N ARG A 357 20.63 28.53 2.30
CA ARG A 357 19.51 27.58 2.19
C ARG A 357 19.23 26.93 3.55
N ARG A 358 20.28 26.53 4.26
CA ARG A 358 20.18 25.89 5.59
C ARG A 358 19.53 26.80 6.61
N ALA A 359 19.95 28.06 6.69
CA ALA A 359 19.37 29.05 7.59
C ALA A 359 17.88 29.28 7.27
N ALA A 360 17.54 29.50 6.00
CA ALA A 360 16.15 29.71 5.58
C ALA A 360 15.25 28.48 5.86
N ASN A 361 15.76 27.27 5.63
CA ASN A 361 15.00 26.06 5.91
C ASN A 361 14.87 25.78 7.41
N ALA A 362 15.86 26.14 8.22
CA ALA A 362 15.79 26.05 9.68
C ALA A 362 14.68 26.94 10.25
N GLU A 363 14.52 28.17 9.76
CA GLU A 363 13.42 29.07 10.14
C GLU A 363 12.05 28.48 9.75
N LYS A 364 11.89 27.99 8.50
CA LYS A 364 10.66 27.34 8.03
C LYS A 364 10.33 26.11 8.89
N ARG A 365 11.34 25.31 9.22
CA ARG A 365 11.19 24.13 10.07
C ARG A 365 10.77 24.49 11.50
N ALA A 366 11.38 25.48 12.10
CA ALA A 366 11.03 25.97 13.44
C ALA A 366 9.56 26.45 13.48
N ALA A 367 9.14 27.21 12.47
CA ALA A 367 7.75 27.68 12.35
C ALA A 367 6.76 26.49 12.19
N LEU A 368 7.07 25.50 11.36
CA LEU A 368 6.26 24.30 11.19
C LEU A 368 6.11 23.53 12.52
N LEU A 369 7.19 23.32 13.25
CA LEU A 369 7.15 22.61 14.53
C LEU A 369 6.38 23.39 15.60
N ALA A 370 6.54 24.71 15.66
CA ALA A 370 5.77 25.56 16.56
C ALA A 370 4.26 25.52 16.25
N GLN A 371 3.90 25.60 14.97
CA GLN A 371 2.51 25.47 14.52
C GLN A 371 1.91 24.09 14.87
N ARG A 372 2.66 23.02 14.63
CA ARG A 372 2.25 21.64 14.99
C ARG A 372 2.02 21.52 16.50
N LYS A 373 2.95 22.02 17.31
CA LYS A 373 2.85 22.01 18.78
C LYS A 373 1.60 22.75 19.25
N ALA A 374 1.39 23.99 18.78
CA ALA A 374 0.21 24.78 19.13
C ALA A 374 -1.10 24.09 18.72
N ALA A 375 -1.15 23.46 17.56
CA ALA A 375 -2.32 22.72 17.10
C ALA A 375 -2.62 21.50 18.00
N VAL A 376 -1.60 20.77 18.44
CA VAL A 376 -1.75 19.64 19.37
C VAL A 376 -2.23 20.12 20.74
N GLU A 377 -1.64 21.18 21.29
CA GLU A 377 -2.03 21.76 22.57
C GLU A 377 -3.49 22.23 22.55
N ALA A 378 -3.91 22.91 21.48
CA ALA A 378 -5.30 23.32 21.30
C ALA A 378 -6.26 22.13 21.14
N ALA A 379 -5.78 21.00 20.66
CA ALA A 379 -6.57 19.79 20.42
C ALA A 379 -6.75 18.91 21.67
N ALA A 380 -5.90 19.03 22.68
CA ALA A 380 -5.80 18.13 23.82
C ALA A 380 -7.08 17.99 24.67
N SER A 381 -7.90 19.05 24.73
CA SER A 381 -9.16 19.07 25.49
C SER A 381 -10.41 19.12 24.61
N GLN A 382 -10.25 18.96 23.28
CA GLN A 382 -11.40 19.04 22.36
C GLN A 382 -12.26 17.77 22.41
N SER A 383 -13.57 17.95 22.60
CA SER A 383 -14.58 16.90 22.52
C SER A 383 -15.64 17.29 21.50
N PRO A 384 -16.00 16.41 20.54
CA PRO A 384 -15.38 15.10 20.25
C PRO A 384 -13.89 15.21 19.92
N ILE A 385 -13.16 14.09 20.05
CA ILE A 385 -11.70 14.02 19.98
C ILE A 385 -11.17 14.56 18.64
N SER A 386 -10.12 15.38 18.69
CA SER A 386 -9.47 15.92 17.49
C SER A 386 -8.52 14.88 16.86
N TYR A 387 -8.48 14.82 15.53
CA TYR A 387 -7.53 13.97 14.79
C TYR A 387 -6.07 14.29 15.08
N ALA A 388 -5.73 15.58 15.30
CA ALA A 388 -4.38 15.98 15.68
C ALA A 388 -3.99 15.43 17.06
N TRP A 389 -4.93 15.38 18.01
CA TRP A 389 -4.72 14.77 19.32
C TRP A 389 -4.52 13.25 19.21
N VAL A 390 -5.31 12.57 18.36
CA VAL A 390 -5.13 11.13 18.11
C VAL A 390 -3.73 10.84 17.58
N ALA A 391 -3.26 11.58 16.59
CA ALA A 391 -1.91 11.39 16.03
C ALA A 391 -0.82 11.65 17.09
N HIS A 392 -0.99 12.66 17.95
CA HIS A 392 -0.09 12.91 19.07
C HIS A 392 -0.09 11.73 20.06
N CYS A 393 -1.25 11.22 20.46
CA CYS A 393 -1.35 10.07 21.35
C CYS A 393 -0.66 8.83 20.76
N ILE A 394 -0.80 8.59 19.45
CA ILE A 394 -0.09 7.51 18.76
C ILE A 394 1.43 7.69 18.92
N ASN A 395 1.96 8.90 18.71
CA ASN A 395 3.39 9.15 18.86
C ASN A 395 3.89 8.89 20.30
N MET A 396 3.04 9.11 21.30
CA MET A 396 3.40 8.89 22.72
C MET A 396 3.47 7.43 23.12
N VAL A 397 2.67 6.56 22.47
CA VAL A 397 2.54 5.15 22.89
C VAL A 397 3.18 4.15 21.92
N LYS A 398 3.41 4.53 20.66
CA LYS A 398 3.99 3.62 19.66
C LYS A 398 5.44 3.31 19.97
N SER A 399 5.86 2.08 19.70
CA SER A 399 7.26 1.66 19.80
C SER A 399 8.11 2.21 18.64
N SER A 400 9.41 2.20 18.80
CA SER A 400 10.34 2.54 17.70
C SER A 400 10.25 1.54 16.53
N ASN A 401 9.86 0.27 16.80
CA ASN A 401 9.60 -0.75 15.78
C ASN A 401 8.09 -0.83 15.48
N SER A 402 7.49 0.29 15.03
CA SER A 402 6.07 0.36 14.73
C SER A 402 5.79 0.70 13.27
N THR A 403 4.62 0.31 12.80
CA THR A 403 4.01 0.77 11.54
C THR A 403 2.63 1.33 11.83
N VAL A 404 2.36 2.52 11.36
CA VAL A 404 1.01 3.08 11.31
C VAL A 404 0.44 2.87 9.92
N VAL A 405 -0.65 2.09 9.82
CA VAL A 405 -1.42 1.92 8.57
C VAL A 405 -2.56 2.92 8.60
N GLU A 406 -2.64 3.77 7.57
CA GLU A 406 -3.61 4.87 7.52
C GLU A 406 -4.57 4.69 6.36
N GLU A 407 -5.87 4.73 6.66
CA GLU A 407 -6.96 4.81 5.69
C GLU A 407 -8.01 5.82 6.19
N LEU A 408 -7.84 7.10 5.84
CA LEU A 408 -8.70 8.20 6.28
C LEU A 408 -8.75 8.37 7.83
N GLY A 409 -7.69 7.95 8.50
CA GLY A 409 -7.51 7.97 9.94
C GLY A 409 -6.68 9.14 10.45
N ALA A 410 -5.60 8.87 11.21
CA ALA A 410 -4.75 9.88 11.80
C ALA A 410 -3.99 10.69 10.73
N PRO A 411 -3.95 12.03 10.83
CA PRO A 411 -3.32 12.86 9.79
C PRO A 411 -1.80 12.71 9.81
N PHE A 412 -1.23 12.27 8.69
CA PHE A 412 0.21 12.07 8.50
C PHE A 412 1.09 13.26 9.00
N PRO A 413 0.73 14.55 8.77
CA PRO A 413 1.58 15.66 9.22
C PRO A 413 1.79 15.74 10.74
N PHE A 414 0.99 15.04 11.53
CA PHE A 414 1.10 14.98 12.99
C PHE A 414 1.72 13.68 13.51
N LEU A 415 2.06 12.73 12.62
CA LEU A 415 2.74 11.50 13.00
C LEU A 415 4.26 11.67 12.92
N ASP A 416 4.98 11.02 13.84
CA ASP A 416 6.43 10.92 13.80
C ASP A 416 6.82 9.60 13.14
N VAL A 417 7.53 9.67 12.02
CA VAL A 417 7.94 8.52 11.22
C VAL A 417 9.43 8.64 10.95
N GLU A 418 10.22 7.65 11.39
CA GLU A 418 11.67 7.67 11.31
C GLU A 418 12.27 6.68 10.33
N ASP A 419 11.47 5.76 9.80
CA ASP A 419 11.89 4.80 8.79
C ASP A 419 10.84 4.62 7.68
N ALA A 420 11.27 4.11 6.52
CA ALA A 420 10.41 3.95 5.34
C ALA A 420 9.23 2.99 5.56
N ARG A 421 9.29 2.10 6.56
CA ARG A 421 8.23 1.14 6.90
C ARG A 421 7.35 1.62 8.05
N GLY A 422 7.68 2.76 8.67
CA GLY A 422 6.96 3.31 9.82
C GLY A 422 5.55 3.80 9.49
N PHE A 423 5.21 3.97 8.20
CA PHE A 423 3.90 4.44 7.77
C PHE A 423 3.49 3.81 6.43
N MET A 424 2.25 3.39 6.32
CA MET A 424 1.68 2.80 5.11
C MET A 424 0.31 3.42 4.82
N ALA A 425 0.13 3.87 3.59
CA ALA A 425 -1.12 4.34 3.02
C ALA A 425 -1.18 3.94 1.54
N THR A 426 -2.26 4.25 0.82
CA THR A 426 -2.39 4.03 -0.62
C THR A 426 -2.60 5.32 -1.39
N THR A 427 -2.18 5.32 -2.64
CA THR A 427 -2.28 6.49 -3.54
C THR A 427 -3.66 6.58 -4.19
N SER A 428 -4.29 5.47 -4.55
CA SER A 428 -5.54 5.49 -5.34
C SER A 428 -6.79 5.78 -4.50
N GLY A 429 -6.72 5.55 -3.18
CA GLY A 429 -7.83 5.83 -2.27
C GLY A 429 -9.03 4.89 -2.42
N ALA A 430 -8.88 3.74 -3.06
CA ALA A 430 -9.91 2.70 -3.02
C ALA A 430 -10.01 2.16 -1.59
N LEU A 431 -11.22 2.18 -1.03
CA LEU A 431 -11.46 1.89 0.38
C LEU A 431 -11.32 0.40 0.73
N GLY A 432 -11.22 0.12 2.04
CA GLY A 432 -11.25 -1.23 2.61
C GLY A 432 -9.89 -1.91 2.67
N MET A 433 -8.79 -1.16 2.56
CA MET A 433 -7.45 -1.75 2.55
C MET A 433 -6.77 -1.77 3.92
N GLY A 434 -7.15 -0.86 4.84
CA GLY A 434 -6.39 -0.62 6.08
C GLY A 434 -6.26 -1.85 6.97
N LEU A 435 -7.36 -2.58 7.19
CA LEU A 435 -7.36 -3.81 8.00
C LEU A 435 -6.49 -4.91 7.38
N GLY A 436 -6.72 -5.21 6.10
CA GLY A 436 -5.95 -6.24 5.40
C GLY A 436 -4.47 -5.88 5.31
N MET A 437 -4.13 -4.64 4.98
CA MET A 437 -2.74 -4.18 4.91
C MET A 437 -2.03 -4.31 6.26
N ALA A 438 -2.71 -4.01 7.37
CA ALA A 438 -2.16 -4.20 8.71
C ALA A 438 -1.85 -5.66 9.03
N LEU A 439 -2.77 -6.58 8.68
CA LEU A 439 -2.56 -8.01 8.86
C LEU A 439 -1.40 -8.52 8.00
N GLY A 440 -1.29 -8.04 6.76
CA GLY A 440 -0.18 -8.37 5.89
C GLY A 440 1.17 -7.87 6.42
N ALA A 441 1.22 -6.65 6.95
CA ALA A 441 2.40 -6.10 7.59
C ALA A 441 2.81 -6.91 8.84
N LYS A 442 1.84 -7.31 9.66
CA LYS A 442 2.06 -8.15 10.84
C LYS A 442 2.52 -9.56 10.48
N CYS A 443 1.98 -10.14 9.41
CA CYS A 443 2.42 -11.44 8.86
C CYS A 443 3.88 -11.38 8.37
N ALA A 444 4.28 -10.26 7.75
CA ALA A 444 5.63 -10.06 7.24
C ALA A 444 6.69 -9.85 8.34
N ASP A 445 6.31 -9.21 9.43
CA ASP A 445 7.18 -8.90 10.58
C ASP A 445 6.38 -9.11 11.88
N PRO A 446 6.37 -10.33 12.43
CA PRO A 446 5.61 -10.67 13.65
C PRO A 446 5.99 -9.86 14.89
N ASP A 447 7.22 -9.35 14.95
CA ASP A 447 7.71 -8.57 16.09
C ASP A 447 7.33 -7.07 15.99
N ARG A 448 6.86 -6.65 14.82
CA ARG A 448 6.50 -5.25 14.58
C ARG A 448 5.17 -4.89 15.24
N GLN A 449 5.13 -3.76 15.94
CA GLN A 449 3.88 -3.18 16.41
C GLN A 449 3.13 -2.54 15.25
N VAL A 450 1.91 -3.01 14.96
CA VAL A 450 1.08 -2.48 13.87
C VAL A 450 -0.15 -1.79 14.44
N ILE A 451 -0.31 -0.51 14.13
CA ILE A 451 -1.43 0.33 14.53
C ILE A 451 -2.16 0.77 13.25
N THR A 452 -3.42 0.42 13.14
CA THR A 452 -4.27 0.86 12.02
C THR A 452 -5.14 2.02 12.45
N THR A 453 -5.17 3.10 11.68
CA THR A 453 -6.14 4.17 11.84
C THR A 453 -7.05 4.19 10.61
N VAL A 454 -8.34 3.99 10.82
CA VAL A 454 -9.31 3.82 9.73
C VAL A 454 -10.57 4.63 10.01
N GLY A 455 -11.12 5.33 9.00
CA GLY A 455 -12.41 5.98 9.12
C GLY A 455 -13.53 4.96 9.33
N ASP A 456 -14.61 5.35 10.02
CA ASP A 456 -15.75 4.47 10.31
C ASP A 456 -16.40 3.88 9.05
N GLY A 457 -16.60 4.67 8.01
CA GLY A 457 -17.07 4.19 6.71
C GLY A 457 -16.08 3.24 6.04
N SER A 458 -14.78 3.54 6.08
CA SER A 458 -13.72 2.68 5.53
C SER A 458 -13.62 1.36 6.29
N TYR A 459 -13.79 1.38 7.61
CA TYR A 459 -13.84 0.17 8.43
C TYR A 459 -14.98 -0.75 8.00
N MET A 460 -16.19 -0.20 7.82
CA MET A 460 -17.34 -0.99 7.33
C MET A 460 -17.10 -1.54 5.93
N PHE A 461 -16.53 -0.73 5.03
CA PHE A 461 -16.21 -1.14 3.67
C PHE A 461 -15.12 -2.25 3.64
N GLY A 462 -14.20 -2.24 4.61
CA GLY A 462 -13.06 -3.14 4.70
C GLY A 462 -13.38 -4.58 5.13
N CYS A 463 -14.65 -5.00 5.14
CA CYS A 463 -15.07 -6.35 5.54
C CYS A 463 -14.48 -6.78 6.90
N PRO A 464 -14.75 -6.04 7.98
CA PRO A 464 -14.10 -6.23 9.28
C PRO A 464 -14.27 -7.63 9.85
N THR A 465 -15.39 -8.31 9.59
CA THR A 465 -15.61 -9.68 10.05
C THR A 465 -14.59 -10.67 9.44
N ALA A 466 -14.27 -10.53 8.16
CA ALA A 466 -13.26 -11.34 7.49
C ALA A 466 -11.85 -11.02 8.03
N ALA A 467 -11.54 -9.74 8.21
CA ALA A 467 -10.25 -9.31 8.73
C ALA A 467 -10.03 -9.79 10.18
N HIS A 468 -11.01 -9.61 11.06
CA HIS A 468 -10.91 -10.06 12.45
C HIS A 468 -10.89 -11.58 12.59
N PHE A 469 -11.60 -12.31 11.73
CA PHE A 469 -11.47 -13.76 11.65
C PHE A 469 -10.03 -14.16 11.33
N THR A 470 -9.45 -13.60 10.26
CA THR A 470 -8.07 -13.90 9.84
C THR A 470 -7.07 -13.52 10.94
N ALA A 471 -7.25 -12.35 11.57
CA ALA A 471 -6.38 -11.92 12.68
C ALA A 471 -6.36 -12.95 13.84
N GLN A 472 -7.53 -13.52 14.17
CA GLN A 472 -7.65 -14.54 15.20
C GLN A 472 -7.05 -15.88 14.75
N ALA A 473 -7.44 -16.37 13.57
CA ALA A 473 -7.04 -17.67 13.07
C ALA A 473 -5.53 -17.79 12.87
N GLU A 474 -4.92 -16.74 12.32
CA GLU A 474 -3.49 -16.69 11.98
C GLU A 474 -2.63 -16.04 13.09
N LYS A 475 -3.23 -15.68 14.22
CA LYS A 475 -2.54 -15.05 15.35
C LYS A 475 -1.76 -13.80 14.95
N LEU A 476 -2.43 -12.90 14.26
CA LEU A 476 -1.88 -11.62 13.77
C LEU A 476 -2.43 -10.45 14.60
N PRO A 477 -1.99 -10.25 15.86
CA PRO A 477 -2.52 -9.22 16.73
C PRO A 477 -2.08 -7.82 16.25
N THR A 478 -3.07 -6.96 15.99
CA THR A 478 -2.90 -5.56 15.63
C THR A 478 -3.82 -4.68 16.45
N LEU A 479 -3.48 -3.40 16.61
CA LEU A 479 -4.39 -2.38 17.14
C LEU A 479 -5.10 -1.68 16.00
N THR A 480 -6.42 -1.73 15.96
CA THR A 480 -7.27 -0.97 15.05
C THR A 480 -7.92 0.19 15.78
N MET A 481 -7.77 1.41 15.28
CA MET A 481 -8.43 2.61 15.77
C MET A 481 -9.46 3.07 14.74
N VAL A 482 -10.73 2.90 15.04
CA VAL A 482 -11.84 3.36 14.17
C VAL A 482 -12.13 4.82 14.52
N MET A 483 -11.87 5.71 13.56
CA MET A 483 -12.08 7.15 13.67
C MET A 483 -13.55 7.46 13.36
N ASN A 484 -14.37 7.37 14.41
CA ASN A 484 -15.81 7.43 14.31
C ASN A 484 -16.33 8.86 14.33
N ASN A 485 -16.65 9.39 13.17
CA ASN A 485 -17.33 10.68 13.01
C ASN A 485 -18.78 10.54 12.50
N SER A 486 -19.26 9.30 12.38
CA SER A 486 -20.62 8.93 11.96
C SER A 486 -21.00 9.45 10.57
N GLN A 487 -20.03 9.59 9.64
CA GLN A 487 -20.34 10.08 8.29
C GLN A 487 -19.25 9.77 7.24
N TRP A 488 -19.65 9.71 5.98
CA TRP A 488 -18.76 9.76 4.84
C TRP A 488 -18.17 11.17 4.69
N PHE A 489 -17.16 11.47 5.54
CA PHE A 489 -16.62 12.84 5.62
C PHE A 489 -16.04 13.35 4.30
N ALA A 490 -15.37 12.50 3.52
CA ALA A 490 -14.84 12.89 2.22
C ALA A 490 -15.94 13.36 1.25
N VAL A 491 -17.12 12.69 1.29
CA VAL A 491 -18.28 13.05 0.49
C VAL A 491 -18.85 14.39 0.95
N ARG A 492 -19.01 14.60 2.28
CA ARG A 492 -19.45 15.89 2.82
C ARG A 492 -18.52 17.02 2.39
N ARG A 493 -17.21 16.82 2.55
CA ARG A 493 -16.20 17.83 2.17
C ARG A 493 -16.29 18.19 0.68
N ALA A 494 -16.38 17.19 -0.20
CA ALA A 494 -16.52 17.42 -1.63
C ALA A 494 -17.78 18.21 -1.97
N THR A 495 -18.91 17.87 -1.34
CA THR A 495 -20.19 18.57 -1.56
C THR A 495 -20.11 20.02 -1.10
N VAL A 496 -19.61 20.28 0.10
CA VAL A 496 -19.47 21.64 0.65
C VAL A 496 -18.44 22.47 -0.12
N SER A 497 -17.35 21.85 -0.57
CA SER A 497 -16.35 22.54 -1.41
C SER A 497 -16.91 22.97 -2.76
N MET A 498 -17.80 22.15 -3.36
CA MET A 498 -18.43 22.48 -4.64
C MET A 498 -19.57 23.48 -4.49
N TYR A 499 -20.28 23.44 -3.35
CA TYR A 499 -21.43 24.29 -3.05
C TYR A 499 -21.27 24.96 -1.68
N PRO A 500 -20.34 25.94 -1.52
CA PRO A 500 -20.02 26.54 -0.22
C PRO A 500 -21.21 27.30 0.40
N ASP A 501 -22.08 27.89 -0.42
CA ASP A 501 -23.28 28.60 -0.01
C ASP A 501 -24.57 27.77 -0.19
N GLY A 502 -24.42 26.50 -0.55
CA GLY A 502 -25.54 25.59 -0.84
C GLY A 502 -26.29 25.11 0.40
N LEU A 503 -27.36 24.34 0.21
CA LEU A 503 -28.13 23.75 1.30
C LEU A 503 -27.27 22.79 2.15
N ALA A 504 -26.38 22.05 1.52
CA ALA A 504 -25.52 21.08 2.22
C ALA A 504 -24.55 21.74 3.22
N SER A 505 -24.08 22.96 2.95
CA SER A 505 -23.19 23.69 3.87
C SER A 505 -23.90 24.13 5.16
N LYS A 506 -25.23 24.27 5.10
CA LYS A 506 -26.09 24.72 6.20
C LYS A 506 -26.80 23.58 6.92
N ALA A 507 -26.77 22.38 6.36
CA ALA A 507 -27.45 21.21 6.92
C ALA A 507 -26.59 20.48 7.94
N ASN A 508 -27.18 20.10 9.07
CA ASN A 508 -26.52 19.25 10.08
C ASN A 508 -26.38 17.79 9.61
N SER A 509 -27.38 17.29 8.89
CA SER A 509 -27.46 15.95 8.35
C SER A 509 -27.56 15.99 6.82
N LEU A 510 -26.85 15.10 6.15
CA LEU A 510 -26.86 14.99 4.69
C LEU A 510 -27.29 13.58 4.26
N PRO A 511 -28.26 13.47 3.33
CA PRO A 511 -28.66 12.17 2.80
C PRO A 511 -27.46 11.47 2.15
N ILE A 512 -27.38 10.14 2.31
CA ILE A 512 -26.31 9.25 1.82
C ILE A 512 -24.89 9.56 2.36
N VAL A 513 -24.76 10.53 3.25
CA VAL A 513 -23.50 10.91 3.89
C VAL A 513 -23.44 10.46 5.34
N ASP A 514 -24.58 10.58 6.06
CA ASP A 514 -24.64 10.22 7.48
C ASP A 514 -24.64 8.70 7.69
N LEU A 515 -23.85 8.26 8.66
CA LEU A 515 -23.71 6.88 9.10
C LEU A 515 -24.30 6.68 10.50
N SER A 516 -25.28 7.51 10.88
CA SER A 516 -26.00 7.39 12.14
C SER A 516 -27.25 6.48 12.00
N PRO A 517 -27.61 5.68 13.03
CA PRO A 517 -26.91 5.57 14.31
C PRO A 517 -25.58 4.82 14.19
N SER A 518 -24.53 5.34 14.84
CA SER A 518 -23.18 4.77 14.75
C SER A 518 -23.11 3.43 15.48
N PRO A 519 -22.61 2.36 14.81
CA PRO A 519 -22.42 1.06 15.46
C PRO A 519 -21.34 1.08 16.54
N ASP A 520 -21.42 0.11 17.43
CA ASP A 520 -20.37 -0.20 18.40
C ASP A 520 -19.25 -1.00 17.72
N TYR A 521 -18.44 -0.37 16.86
CA TYR A 521 -17.42 -1.03 16.02
C TYR A 521 -16.47 -1.94 16.82
N HIS A 522 -16.11 -1.57 18.05
CA HIS A 522 -15.24 -2.34 18.93
C HIS A 522 -15.81 -3.72 19.28
N LYS A 523 -17.14 -3.88 19.34
CA LYS A 523 -17.80 -5.16 19.64
C LYS A 523 -17.64 -6.19 18.53
N ILE A 524 -17.37 -5.76 17.29
CA ILE A 524 -17.08 -6.71 16.20
C ILE A 524 -15.80 -7.49 16.55
N THR A 525 -14.76 -6.82 17.00
CA THR A 525 -13.51 -7.46 17.42
C THR A 525 -13.69 -8.40 18.60
N GLU A 526 -14.54 -8.05 19.58
CA GLU A 526 -14.87 -8.89 20.73
C GLU A 526 -15.51 -10.21 20.28
N ALA A 527 -16.35 -10.21 19.24
CA ALA A 527 -16.96 -11.41 18.68
C ALA A 527 -15.91 -12.41 18.12
N PHE A 528 -14.70 -11.95 17.81
CA PHE A 528 -13.55 -12.75 17.38
C PHE A 528 -12.48 -12.88 18.50
N GLY A 529 -12.88 -12.82 19.77
CA GLY A 529 -11.98 -13.02 20.91
C GLY A 529 -10.98 -11.88 21.14
N GLY A 530 -11.14 -10.72 20.48
CA GLY A 530 -10.30 -9.56 20.64
C GLY A 530 -10.73 -8.65 21.80
N TYR A 531 -9.95 -7.60 22.02
CA TYR A 531 -10.26 -6.53 22.99
C TYR A 531 -10.97 -5.37 22.29
N GLY A 532 -12.05 -4.87 22.86
CA GLY A 532 -12.82 -3.74 22.35
C GLY A 532 -13.03 -2.65 23.40
N GLU A 533 -12.86 -1.36 23.01
CA GLU A 533 -13.17 -0.23 23.88
C GLU A 533 -13.67 0.97 23.06
N ARG A 534 -14.67 1.71 23.60
CA ARG A 534 -15.13 2.97 23.04
C ARG A 534 -14.53 4.14 23.82
N VAL A 535 -13.97 5.12 23.11
CA VAL A 535 -13.29 6.28 23.70
C VAL A 535 -13.91 7.58 23.16
N GLU A 536 -14.45 8.41 24.07
CA GLU A 536 -15.09 9.69 23.75
C GLU A 536 -14.38 10.88 24.41
N ASP A 537 -13.67 10.61 25.51
CA ASP A 537 -12.95 11.62 26.30
C ASP A 537 -11.47 11.65 25.85
N PRO A 538 -10.98 12.80 25.39
CA PRO A 538 -9.57 12.93 24.96
C PRO A 538 -8.56 12.57 26.06
N ALA A 539 -8.88 12.81 27.35
CA ALA A 539 -8.00 12.47 28.47
C ALA A 539 -7.86 10.95 28.69
N LYS A 540 -8.82 10.16 28.21
CA LYS A 540 -8.82 8.69 28.33
C LYS A 540 -8.14 7.99 27.14
N LEU A 541 -7.77 8.72 26.07
CA LEU A 541 -7.28 8.09 24.84
C LEU A 541 -5.92 7.39 25.05
N ILE A 542 -4.93 8.04 25.68
CA ILE A 542 -3.62 7.42 25.96
C ILE A 542 -3.80 6.17 26.84
N PRO A 543 -4.49 6.21 28.00
CA PRO A 543 -4.71 5.01 28.81
C PRO A 543 -5.44 3.89 28.08
N ALA A 544 -6.40 4.20 27.18
CA ALA A 544 -7.09 3.20 26.37
C ALA A 544 -6.16 2.55 25.35
N MET A 545 -5.29 3.35 24.71
CA MET A 545 -4.29 2.83 23.76
C MET A 545 -3.27 1.94 24.45
N GLU A 546 -2.79 2.31 25.66
CA GLU A 546 -1.88 1.50 26.45
C GLU A 546 -2.50 0.14 26.78
N ARG A 547 -3.75 0.11 27.28
CA ARG A 547 -4.48 -1.16 27.53
C ARG A 547 -4.63 -2.00 26.27
N ALA A 548 -4.98 -1.37 25.15
CA ALA A 548 -5.15 -2.07 23.87
C ALA A 548 -3.82 -2.64 23.35
N LEU A 549 -2.72 -1.88 23.46
CA LEU A 549 -1.37 -2.33 23.07
C LEU A 549 -0.84 -3.44 23.98
N ASP A 550 -1.15 -3.41 25.28
CA ASP A 550 -0.85 -4.51 26.21
C ASP A 550 -1.57 -5.81 25.79
N LYS A 551 -2.81 -5.72 25.32
CA LYS A 551 -3.54 -6.87 24.77
C LYS A 551 -2.89 -7.38 23.47
N VAL A 552 -2.49 -6.46 22.60
CA VAL A 552 -1.76 -6.82 21.36
C VAL A 552 -0.43 -7.52 21.70
N ALA A 553 0.31 -7.05 22.68
CA ALA A 553 1.54 -7.69 23.15
C ALA A 553 1.31 -9.10 23.76
N GLN A 554 0.11 -9.33 24.30
CA GLN A 554 -0.33 -10.65 24.78
C GLN A 554 -0.86 -11.57 23.67
N GLY A 555 -0.80 -11.15 22.40
CA GLY A 555 -1.27 -11.93 21.25
C GLY A 555 -2.76 -11.76 20.93
N GLN A 556 -3.46 -10.79 21.54
CA GLN A 556 -4.88 -10.53 21.32
C GLN A 556 -5.06 -9.29 20.44
N GLN A 557 -5.80 -9.40 19.33
CA GLN A 557 -6.18 -8.22 18.52
C GLN A 557 -7.01 -7.23 19.34
N ALA A 558 -6.91 -5.94 19.04
CA ALA A 558 -7.62 -4.90 19.75
C ALA A 558 -8.25 -3.86 18.81
N THR A 559 -9.43 -3.35 19.18
CA THR A 559 -10.09 -2.25 18.45
C THR A 559 -10.57 -1.16 19.41
N LEU A 560 -10.14 0.07 19.16
CA LEU A 560 -10.65 1.27 19.80
C LEU A 560 -11.63 1.98 18.87
N ASN A 561 -12.88 2.14 19.30
CA ASN A 561 -13.86 2.98 18.64
C ASN A 561 -13.72 4.40 19.19
N VAL A 562 -12.96 5.25 18.48
CA VAL A 562 -12.62 6.61 18.93
C VAL A 562 -13.61 7.60 18.33
N VAL A 563 -14.44 8.21 19.16
CA VAL A 563 -15.42 9.22 18.73
C VAL A 563 -14.68 10.53 18.44
N VAL A 564 -14.60 10.86 17.15
CA VAL A 564 -13.85 12.02 16.67
C VAL A 564 -14.77 13.08 16.11
N ARG A 565 -14.31 14.32 16.17
CA ARG A 565 -15.00 15.44 15.51
C ARG A 565 -14.91 15.32 14.00
N THR A 566 -15.86 15.88 13.30
CA THR A 566 -15.72 16.13 11.86
C THR A 566 -14.49 17.00 11.63
N ARG A 567 -13.63 16.64 10.69
CA ARG A 567 -12.50 17.53 10.30
C ARG A 567 -13.07 18.85 9.83
N ALA A 568 -12.59 19.96 10.37
CA ALA A 568 -12.84 21.25 9.75
C ALA A 568 -12.20 21.23 8.36
N GLY A 569 -12.92 21.66 7.34
CA GLY A 569 -12.49 21.68 5.95
C GLY A 569 -11.30 22.58 5.71
#